data_829bb8558393a02f8a8f20ee42ef8a8f
#
_entry.id   829bb8558393a02f8a8f20ee42ef8a8f
#
_cell.length_a   1.000
_cell.length_b   1.000
_cell.length_c   1.000
_cell.angle_alpha   90.00
_cell.angle_beta   90.00
_cell.angle_gamma   90.00
#
_symmetry.space_group_name_H-M   'P 1'
#
loop_
_entity.id
_entity.type
_entity.pdbx_description
1 polymer ?
#
loop_
_entity_poly.entity_id
_entity_poly.type
_entity_poly.pdbx_seq_one_letter_code
_entity_poly.pdbx_strand_id
1 'polypeptide(L)'
;MAEKEVVDPTVQEELKPKKLPRLAPEGIRTFTVARRLDESGVSGEGVVIEGVTLATGQCVVHWLYPPPRGGIAIFDSMNDFIKVHILPHPANRTIITYDDGEQEKFGLFSDEEKPDEEKDSN
;
A
#
# COMPACT_ATOMS: atom_id res chain seq x y z
N MET A 1 -29.88 6.88 31.36
CA MET A 1 -28.66 7.07 30.98
C MET A 1 -27.97 7.93 31.94
N ALA A 2 -26.96 7.56 32.14
CA ALA A 2 -26.25 8.40 32.93
C ALA A 2 -26.19 9.68 32.22
N GLU A 3 -26.43 10.66 32.95
CA GLU A 3 -26.20 11.89 32.36
C GLU A 3 -24.75 12.00 32.08
N LYS A 4 -24.42 12.80 31.13
CA LYS A 4 -23.04 12.99 30.82
C LYS A 4 -22.39 13.70 31.94
N GLU A 5 -21.23 13.25 32.25
CA GLU A 5 -20.46 13.96 33.23
C GLU A 5 -20.01 15.27 32.67
N VAL A 6 -19.91 16.23 33.52
CA VAL A 6 -19.38 17.51 33.14
C VAL A 6 -17.87 17.42 33.26
N VAL A 7 -17.20 17.59 32.16
CA VAL A 7 -15.76 17.44 32.10
C VAL A 7 -15.12 18.82 32.15
N ASP A 8 -14.11 18.92 33.00
CA ASP A 8 -13.34 20.15 33.09
C ASP A 8 -12.85 20.57 31.72
N PRO A 9 -12.90 21.85 31.38
CA PRO A 9 -12.47 22.26 30.03
C PRO A 9 -11.04 21.86 29.70
N THR A 10 -10.15 21.83 30.67
CA THR A 10 -8.78 21.41 30.41
C THR A 10 -8.74 19.96 30.00
N VAL A 11 -9.53 19.12 30.69
CA VAL A 11 -9.59 17.71 30.33
C VAL A 11 -10.23 17.54 28.99
N GLN A 12 -11.27 18.31 28.68
CA GLN A 12 -11.88 18.23 27.38
C GLN A 12 -10.90 18.54 26.28
N GLU A 13 -10.04 19.52 26.49
CA GLU A 13 -9.05 19.84 25.49
C GLU A 13 -8.09 18.69 25.27
N GLU A 14 -7.71 18.02 26.36
CA GLU A 14 -6.81 16.89 26.23
C GLU A 14 -7.45 15.70 25.52
N LEU A 15 -8.78 15.61 25.58
CA LEU A 15 -9.48 14.50 24.95
C LEU A 15 -9.76 14.74 23.48
N LYS A 16 -9.57 15.95 22.99
CA LYS A 16 -9.82 16.21 21.59
C LYS A 16 -8.78 15.53 20.73
N PRO A 17 -9.20 14.97 19.58
CA PRO A 17 -8.22 14.40 18.68
C PRO A 17 -7.22 15.43 18.27
N LYS A 18 -5.96 15.06 18.32
CA LYS A 18 -4.90 15.98 17.93
C LYS A 18 -4.62 15.79 16.46
N LYS A 19 -4.21 16.86 15.83
CA LYS A 19 -3.81 16.78 14.44
C LYS A 19 -2.54 15.97 14.35
N LEU A 20 -2.56 14.93 13.54
CA LEU A 20 -1.40 14.08 13.38
C LEU A 20 -0.39 14.73 12.46
N PRO A 21 0.88 14.52 12.71
CA PRO A 21 1.89 14.95 11.74
C PRO A 21 1.70 14.16 10.46
N ARG A 22 1.82 14.85 9.34
CA ARG A 22 1.67 14.18 8.07
C ARG A 22 3.03 13.69 7.63
N LEU A 23 3.17 12.39 7.68
CA LEU A 23 4.36 11.75 7.17
C LEU A 23 4.22 11.35 5.73
N ALA A 24 2.97 11.24 5.27
CA ALA A 24 2.67 10.94 3.88
C ALA A 24 1.95 12.14 3.30
N PRO A 25 2.51 12.77 2.27
CA PRO A 25 1.91 14.01 1.75
C PRO A 25 0.49 13.84 1.26
N GLU A 26 0.15 12.66 0.77
CA GLU A 26 -1.18 12.40 0.22
C GLU A 26 -2.21 12.09 1.27
N GLY A 27 -1.80 11.94 2.54
CA GLY A 27 -2.73 11.56 3.58
C GLY A 27 -3.10 10.08 3.50
N ILE A 28 -4.34 9.79 3.87
CA ILE A 28 -4.83 8.40 3.82
C ILE A 28 -5.20 8.07 2.38
N ARG A 29 -4.69 6.95 1.89
CA ARG A 29 -4.97 6.51 0.52
C ARG A 29 -5.18 5.01 0.53
N THR A 30 -6.17 4.55 -0.20
CA THR A 30 -6.31 3.13 -0.46
C THR A 30 -5.57 2.77 -1.73
N PHE A 31 -5.22 1.49 -1.86
CA PHE A 31 -4.51 1.04 -3.05
C PHE A 31 -4.77 -0.43 -3.28
N THR A 32 -4.50 -0.85 -4.50
CA THR A 32 -4.44 -2.27 -4.84
C THR A 32 -3.07 -2.57 -5.41
N VAL A 33 -2.67 -3.84 -5.30
CA VAL A 33 -1.42 -4.31 -5.86
C VAL A 33 -1.75 -5.43 -6.83
N ALA A 34 -1.33 -5.27 -8.07
CA ALA A 34 -1.56 -6.25 -9.11
C ALA A 34 -0.22 -6.81 -9.59
N ARG A 35 -0.23 -8.06 -9.97
CA ARG A 35 0.94 -8.74 -10.51
C ARG A 35 0.61 -9.34 -11.86
N ARG A 36 1.54 -9.25 -12.79
CA ARG A 36 1.38 -9.93 -14.06
C ARG A 36 1.86 -11.34 -14.00
N LEU A 37 2.81 -11.63 -13.13
CA LEU A 37 3.31 -12.96 -12.89
C LEU A 37 3.39 -13.17 -11.40
N ASP A 38 3.50 -14.44 -11.01
CA ASP A 38 3.65 -14.79 -9.59
C ASP A 38 4.79 -15.77 -9.48
N GLU A 39 5.98 -15.27 -9.17
CA GLU A 39 7.16 -16.11 -9.05
C GLU A 39 7.01 -17.14 -7.95
N SER A 40 6.29 -16.79 -6.89
CA SER A 40 6.15 -17.70 -5.77
C SER A 40 5.14 -18.81 -6.04
N GLY A 41 4.19 -18.56 -6.94
CA GLY A 41 3.11 -19.50 -7.18
C GLY A 41 2.11 -19.57 -6.05
N VAL A 42 2.16 -18.67 -5.09
CA VAL A 42 1.30 -18.75 -3.91
C VAL A 42 0.20 -17.71 -3.95
N SER A 43 0.55 -16.46 -4.28
CA SER A 43 -0.40 -15.35 -4.16
C SER A 43 -1.21 -15.09 -5.41
N GLY A 44 -0.80 -15.69 -6.55
CA GLY A 44 -1.59 -15.54 -7.76
C GLY A 44 -1.23 -14.31 -8.56
N GLU A 45 -1.93 -14.17 -9.67
CA GLU A 45 -1.76 -13.08 -10.61
C GLU A 45 -2.98 -12.19 -10.58
N GLY A 46 -2.86 -11.01 -11.17
CA GLY A 46 -3.94 -10.03 -11.13
C GLY A 46 -3.86 -9.24 -9.84
N VAL A 47 -5.00 -8.76 -9.37
CA VAL A 47 -5.05 -7.99 -8.12
C VAL A 47 -4.94 -8.97 -6.96
N VAL A 48 -3.85 -8.89 -6.23
CA VAL A 48 -3.55 -9.87 -5.18
C VAL A 48 -3.55 -9.26 -3.80
N ILE A 49 -3.53 -7.94 -3.69
CA ILE A 49 -3.47 -7.24 -2.40
C ILE A 49 -4.34 -6.00 -2.48
N GLU A 50 -5.04 -5.72 -1.39
CA GLU A 50 -5.64 -4.42 -1.17
C GLU A 50 -5.02 -3.84 0.09
N GLY A 51 -4.94 -2.52 0.16
CA GLY A 51 -4.28 -1.92 1.30
C GLY A 51 -4.64 -0.48 1.50
N VAL A 52 -4.05 0.09 2.54
CA VAL A 52 -4.25 1.48 2.86
C VAL A 52 -2.96 2.03 3.45
N THR A 53 -2.62 3.25 3.05
CA THR A 53 -1.58 4.01 3.72
C THR A 53 -2.25 5.02 4.62
N LEU A 54 -1.74 5.14 5.82
CA LEU A 54 -2.30 6.05 6.82
C LEU A 54 -1.59 7.39 6.72
N ALA A 55 -2.21 8.41 7.30
CA ALA A 55 -1.62 9.73 7.30
C ALA A 55 -0.25 9.76 7.99
N THR A 56 -0.02 8.81 8.89
CA THR A 56 1.27 8.69 9.56
C THR A 56 2.33 8.03 8.68
N GLY A 57 1.94 7.49 7.52
CA GLY A 57 2.87 6.81 6.63
C GLY A 57 2.85 5.30 6.77
N GLN A 58 2.22 4.80 7.82
CA GLN A 58 2.14 3.35 7.99
C GLN A 58 1.26 2.74 6.92
N CYS A 59 1.52 1.47 6.63
CA CYS A 59 0.89 0.78 5.53
C CYS A 59 0.29 -0.52 6.04
N VAL A 60 -0.99 -0.77 5.72
CA VAL A 60 -1.68 -2.00 6.07
C VAL A 60 -2.05 -2.69 4.78
N VAL A 61 -1.68 -3.96 4.64
CA VAL A 61 -1.96 -4.72 3.43
C VAL A 61 -2.70 -5.99 3.78
N HIS A 62 -3.56 -6.41 2.87
CA HIS A 62 -4.37 -7.61 3.02
C HIS A 62 -4.22 -8.43 1.75
N TRP A 63 -3.64 -9.62 1.87
CA TRP A 63 -3.51 -10.53 0.74
C TRP A 63 -4.85 -11.15 0.44
N LEU A 64 -5.23 -11.13 -0.83
CA LEU A 64 -6.51 -11.66 -1.25
C LEU A 64 -6.45 -13.14 -1.52
N TYR A 65 -5.26 -13.69 -1.68
CA TYR A 65 -5.05 -15.10 -1.96
C TYR A 65 -3.99 -15.65 -1.03
N PRO A 66 -3.97 -16.93 -0.80
CA PRO A 66 -4.92 -17.95 -1.29
C PRO A 66 -6.22 -17.93 -0.51
N PRO A 67 -7.27 -18.55 -1.03
CA PRO A 67 -8.51 -18.63 -0.28
C PRO A 67 -8.31 -19.47 0.99
N PRO A 68 -9.04 -19.21 2.07
CA PRO A 68 -10.09 -18.21 2.16
C PRO A 68 -9.60 -16.79 2.13
N ARG A 69 -8.38 -16.50 2.40
CA ARG A 69 -7.74 -15.21 2.22
C ARG A 69 -6.40 -15.27 2.88
N GLY A 70 -5.46 -14.57 2.29
CA GLY A 70 -4.16 -14.38 2.92
C GLY A 70 -4.28 -13.47 4.12
N GLY A 71 -3.19 -13.28 4.80
CA GLY A 71 -3.18 -12.54 6.03
C GLY A 71 -3.17 -11.03 5.83
N ILE A 72 -3.12 -10.34 6.94
CA ILE A 72 -2.98 -8.90 7.01
C ILE A 72 -1.63 -8.61 7.62
N ALA A 73 -0.94 -7.61 7.09
CA ALA A 73 0.35 -7.19 7.62
C ALA A 73 0.39 -5.68 7.70
N ILE A 74 1.17 -5.19 8.66
CA ILE A 74 1.34 -3.76 8.88
C ILE A 74 2.81 -3.46 8.74
N PHE A 75 3.12 -2.43 7.95
CA PHE A 75 4.49 -1.98 7.74
C PHE A 75 4.61 -0.54 8.22
N ASP A 76 5.81 -0.18 8.65
CA ASP A 76 6.04 1.17 9.11
C ASP A 76 5.89 2.19 7.99
N SER A 77 6.07 1.76 6.74
CA SER A 77 5.93 2.64 5.59
C SER A 77 5.62 1.81 4.37
N MET A 78 5.07 2.48 3.35
CA MET A 78 4.88 1.84 2.04
C MET A 78 6.23 1.37 1.50
N ASN A 79 7.28 2.13 1.75
CA ASN A 79 8.59 1.77 1.26
C ASN A 79 9.08 0.45 1.85
N ASP A 80 8.78 0.20 3.11
CA ASP A 80 9.15 -1.06 3.73
C ASP A 80 8.39 -2.22 3.09
N PHE A 81 7.10 -2.04 2.84
CA PHE A 81 6.33 -3.06 2.16
C PHE A 81 6.92 -3.36 0.78
N ILE A 82 7.27 -2.32 0.05
CA ILE A 82 7.83 -2.49 -1.29
C ILE A 82 9.15 -3.24 -1.22
N LYS A 83 10.01 -2.89 -0.27
CA LYS A 83 11.31 -3.55 -0.17
C LYS A 83 11.19 -5.03 0.15
N VAL A 84 10.22 -5.39 0.98
CA VAL A 84 10.10 -6.77 1.42
C VAL A 84 9.37 -7.63 0.40
N HIS A 85 8.31 -7.10 -0.20
CA HIS A 85 7.40 -7.93 -0.97
C HIS A 85 7.38 -7.66 -2.46
N ILE A 86 7.96 -6.57 -2.91
CA ILE A 86 7.88 -6.21 -4.32
C ILE A 86 9.24 -6.23 -4.99
N LEU A 87 10.21 -5.53 -4.43
CA LEU A 87 11.51 -5.42 -5.07
C LEU A 87 12.23 -6.74 -5.23
N PRO A 88 12.09 -7.73 -4.31
CA PRO A 88 12.76 -9.01 -4.51
C PRO A 88 12.23 -9.82 -5.67
N HIS A 89 11.10 -9.43 -6.25
CA HIS A 89 10.46 -10.23 -7.31
C HIS A 89 10.17 -9.36 -8.53
N PRO A 90 11.21 -8.89 -9.21
CA PRO A 90 10.97 -7.98 -10.35
C PRO A 90 10.22 -8.64 -11.50
N ALA A 91 10.32 -9.95 -11.64
CA ALA A 91 9.61 -10.63 -12.72
C ALA A 91 8.10 -10.64 -12.52
N ASN A 92 7.62 -10.34 -11.32
CA ASN A 92 6.17 -10.28 -11.09
C ASN A 92 5.51 -9.11 -11.79
N ARG A 93 6.27 -8.08 -12.14
CA ARG A 93 5.74 -6.90 -12.84
C ARG A 93 4.59 -6.32 -12.05
N THR A 94 4.92 -5.82 -10.87
CA THR A 94 3.93 -5.36 -9.90
C THR A 94 3.51 -3.93 -10.19
N ILE A 95 2.22 -3.67 -10.07
CA ILE A 95 1.65 -2.33 -10.21
C ILE A 95 0.85 -2.03 -8.96
N ILE A 96 1.18 -0.92 -8.32
CA ILE A 96 0.38 -0.38 -7.22
C ILE A 96 -0.47 0.73 -7.79
N THR A 97 -1.78 0.64 -7.60
CA THR A 97 -2.71 1.66 -8.07
C THR A 97 -3.42 2.27 -6.86
N TYR A 98 -3.28 3.57 -6.72
CA TYR A 98 -3.90 4.31 -5.62
C TYR A 98 -5.28 4.78 -6.01
N ASP A 99 -6.06 5.17 -5.00
CA ASP A 99 -7.45 5.54 -5.21
C ASP A 99 -7.64 6.80 -6.05
N ASP A 100 -6.58 7.59 -6.21
CA ASP A 100 -6.63 8.76 -7.09
C ASP A 100 -6.18 8.43 -8.50
N GLY A 101 -5.88 7.16 -8.77
CA GLY A 101 -5.45 6.75 -10.10
C GLY A 101 -3.95 6.75 -10.30
N GLU A 102 -3.20 7.26 -9.35
CA GLU A 102 -1.74 7.25 -9.45
C GLU A 102 -1.25 5.82 -9.39
N GLN A 103 -0.22 5.51 -10.18
CA GLN A 103 0.32 4.17 -10.24
C GLN A 103 1.82 4.20 -10.05
N GLU A 104 2.33 3.14 -9.42
CA GLU A 104 3.75 2.87 -9.34
C GLU A 104 4.00 1.49 -9.91
N LYS A 105 4.95 1.40 -10.82
CA LYS A 105 5.25 0.15 -11.50
C LYS A 105 6.64 -0.30 -11.12
N PHE A 106 6.78 -1.60 -10.91
CA PHE A 106 8.03 -2.18 -10.44
C PHE A 106 8.40 -3.38 -11.28
N GLY A 107 9.70 -3.54 -11.48
CA GLY A 107 10.21 -4.75 -12.12
C GLY A 107 10.33 -4.60 -13.62
N LEU A 108 10.02 -5.68 -14.33
CA LEU A 108 10.35 -5.78 -15.74
C LEU A 108 9.27 -5.22 -16.64
N PHE A 109 8.78 -4.03 -16.32
CA PHE A 109 7.95 -3.29 -17.24
C PHE A 109 8.80 -2.55 -18.28
N SER A 110 10.08 -2.46 -18.03
CA SER A 110 10.91 -1.61 -18.85
C SER A 110 10.86 -1.97 -20.34
N ASP A 111 10.70 -3.26 -20.64
CA ASP A 111 10.62 -3.65 -22.04
C ASP A 111 9.42 -3.06 -22.73
N GLU A 112 8.32 -2.94 -21.99
CA GLU A 112 7.09 -2.40 -22.55
C GLU A 112 7.12 -0.90 -22.64
N GLU A 113 7.91 -0.27 -21.78
CA GLU A 113 7.90 1.18 -21.68
C GLU A 113 9.10 1.83 -22.33
N LYS A 114 10.11 1.02 -22.67
CA LYS A 114 11.28 1.58 -23.31
C LYS A 114 11.02 1.87 -24.76
N PRO A 115 11.69 2.87 -25.29
CA PRO A 115 11.65 3.08 -26.74
C PRO A 115 12.18 1.86 -27.46
N ASP A 116 11.77 1.71 -28.72
CA ASP A 116 12.15 0.56 -29.50
C ASP A 116 13.65 0.44 -29.65
N GLU A 117 14.34 1.55 -29.77
CA GLU A 117 15.78 1.46 -29.96
C GLU A 117 16.44 0.84 -28.75
N GLU A 118 15.90 1.02 -27.56
CA GLU A 118 16.49 0.38 -26.41
C GLU A 118 16.29 -1.12 -26.44
N LYS A 119 15.13 -1.54 -26.90
CA LYS A 119 14.92 -2.96 -27.04
C LYS A 119 15.84 -3.55 -28.09
N ASP A 120 16.06 -2.81 -29.15
CA ASP A 120 16.88 -3.31 -30.21
C ASP A 120 18.35 -3.32 -29.86
N SER A 121 18.76 -2.47 -28.97
CA SER A 121 20.16 -2.39 -28.61
C SER A 121 20.61 -3.56 -27.76
N ASN A 122 19.73 -4.37 -27.35
CA ASN A 122 20.08 -5.53 -26.51
C ASN A 122 20.61 -6.69 -27.30
#